data_7b41d65c45e6efbb486a648b0c655569
#
_entry.id   7b41d65c45e6efbb486a648b0c655569
#
_cell.length_a   1.000
_cell.length_b   1.000
_cell.length_c   1.000
_cell.angle_alpha   90.00
_cell.angle_beta   90.00
_cell.angle_gamma   90.00
#
_symmetry.space_group_name_H-M   'P 1'
#
loop_
_entity.id
_entity.type
_entity.pdbx_description
1 polymer ?
#
loop_
_entity_poly.entity_id
_entity_poly.type
_entity_poly.pdbx_seq_one_letter_code
_entity_poly.pdbx_strand_id
1 'polypeptide(L)'
;MKIVKRLVCLTLLLALTASLVACGTQPAGSSTTASGNSATTASAGTSATEDNSAQSGAYHIGIVTLGYDQSEDEIRGAEALVEAYGSVDKGGQIKHIVLPANFAEEQETVITSIAGLADDPQMKAVIVNQGIPGTAAGFQKIRDAGRDDILLLTQMPQDDPLVIAKVADIIVNSNDFARGYYDILRAKDMGATAFVHMSFPRHMSVETLSRRRNMFEEACKDLGIEFVFVTVPDPASEVGVAGAQQQVYDMMPRLIDQHGKDAVYFTTNTALHEPIIKRVAELGGMFLDQDDMSPNCGYPGALGLDLTAQMGDWWAMTQEIEKDIVDKGQGGRMGTWAYSFLYCGTTGLYQLAVDMIEGRDTGDFKNDLIKAYQAVTPGCEWALEMYVDPNGNEISNYYLLSMETYILGQGFTSVLDQPIPEKFYSIK
;
A
#
# COMPACT_ATOMS: atom_id res chain seq x y z
N MET A 1 -7.36 -0.91 56.46
CA MET A 1 -6.36 -1.45 57.38
C MET A 1 -5.19 -1.91 56.53
N LYS A 2 -4.24 -1.03 56.39
CA LYS A 2 -2.81 -1.10 56.84
C LYS A 2 -2.06 -2.22 56.10
N ILE A 3 -1.17 -1.84 55.12
CA ILE A 3 0.26 -1.54 55.33
C ILE A 3 1.06 -2.86 55.37
N VAL A 4 2.06 -3.06 54.47
CA VAL A 4 3.48 -2.78 54.65
C VAL A 4 4.25 -3.36 53.46
N LYS A 5 4.92 -2.59 52.57
CA LYS A 5 6.36 -2.20 52.58
C LYS A 5 7.33 -3.33 52.16
N ARG A 6 8.05 -3.06 51.11
CA ARG A 6 9.41 -2.46 50.90
C ARG A 6 10.49 -3.50 50.64
N LEU A 7 11.17 -3.33 49.54
CA LEU A 7 12.59 -2.96 49.33
C LEU A 7 13.62 -4.10 49.49
N VAL A 8 14.46 -4.23 48.48
CA VAL A 8 15.94 -4.30 48.45
C VAL A 8 16.31 -4.43 46.96
N CYS A 9 16.84 -3.57 46.20
CA CYS A 9 18.03 -2.72 46.11
C CYS A 9 19.36 -3.46 46.28
N LEU A 10 20.18 -3.23 45.27
CA LEU A 10 21.66 -3.00 45.26
C LEU A 10 22.51 -4.15 44.70
N THR A 11 23.09 -3.86 43.56
CA THR A 11 24.46 -3.46 43.17
C THR A 11 25.46 -4.58 42.92
N LEU A 12 26.17 -4.45 41.78
CA LEU A 12 27.63 -4.39 41.58
C LEU A 12 27.86 -4.36 40.05
N LEU A 13 28.28 -3.37 39.44
CA LEU A 13 29.50 -2.56 39.24
C LEU A 13 30.75 -3.36 38.84
N LEU A 14 31.25 -2.96 37.67
CA LEU A 14 32.62 -2.84 37.17
C LEU A 14 33.46 -4.12 36.90
N ALA A 15 33.94 -4.22 35.65
CA ALA A 15 35.36 -4.11 35.37
C ALA A 15 35.63 -3.86 33.86
N LEU A 16 36.19 -2.69 33.59
CA LEU A 16 36.94 -2.31 32.39
C LEU A 16 38.23 -3.15 32.28
N THR A 17 38.63 -3.53 31.07
CA THR A 17 40.05 -3.39 30.68
C THR A 17 40.17 -3.23 29.16
N ALA A 18 40.80 -2.15 28.79
CA ALA A 18 41.28 -1.80 27.48
C ALA A 18 42.61 -2.55 27.19
N SER A 19 42.87 -2.85 25.93
CA SER A 19 44.24 -2.99 25.43
C SER A 19 44.34 -2.52 24.01
N LEU A 20 45.18 -1.56 23.81
CA LEU A 20 45.61 -0.84 22.62
C LEU A 20 46.82 -1.57 21.96
N VAL A 21 47.04 -1.21 20.65
CA VAL A 21 48.35 -1.09 19.95
C VAL A 21 48.83 -2.38 19.26
N ALA A 22 49.24 -2.41 17.99
CA ALA A 22 50.07 -1.46 17.22
C ALA A 22 50.13 -1.79 15.73
N CYS A 23 50.37 -0.76 14.97
CA CYS A 23 51.02 -0.53 13.69
C CYS A 23 52.00 -1.60 13.16
N GLY A 24 52.08 -1.72 11.82
CA GLY A 24 53.21 -2.31 11.10
C GLY A 24 53.04 -2.27 9.57
N THR A 25 53.41 -1.18 8.95
CA THR A 25 54.16 -0.90 7.71
C THR A 25 54.18 -1.92 6.55
N GLN A 26 53.91 -1.36 5.35
CA GLN A 26 54.29 -1.86 4.02
C GLN A 26 55.84 -2.01 3.85
N PRO A 27 56.31 -2.77 2.84
CA PRO A 27 56.77 -2.07 1.64
C PRO A 27 56.45 -2.77 0.29
N ALA A 28 56.68 -1.96 -0.75
CA ALA A 28 56.47 -2.15 -2.16
C ALA A 28 57.53 -3.04 -2.84
N GLY A 29 57.20 -3.52 -4.07
CA GLY A 29 58.17 -3.97 -5.05
C GLY A 29 57.60 -4.91 -6.08
N SER A 30 57.34 -4.44 -7.24
CA SER A 30 57.98 -4.52 -8.57
C SER A 30 57.54 -5.68 -9.48
N SER A 31 56.88 -5.28 -10.54
CA SER A 31 56.87 -5.67 -11.97
C SER A 31 57.33 -7.08 -12.39
N THR A 32 56.54 -7.73 -13.25
CA THR A 32 56.94 -8.04 -14.65
C THR A 32 55.76 -8.58 -15.49
N THR A 33 55.77 -8.18 -16.73
CA THR A 33 54.99 -8.47 -17.91
C THR A 33 54.90 -9.91 -18.35
N ALA A 34 53.76 -10.39 -18.90
CA ALA A 34 53.62 -10.99 -20.23
C ALA A 34 52.20 -11.41 -20.57
N SER A 35 51.66 -10.84 -21.53
CA SER A 35 51.04 -11.25 -22.81
C SER A 35 50.09 -12.47 -22.83
N GLY A 36 48.85 -12.22 -23.29
CA GLY A 36 48.16 -13.02 -24.32
C GLY A 36 47.02 -13.91 -23.86
N ASN A 37 45.79 -13.57 -24.03
CA ASN A 37 44.94 -13.98 -25.13
C ASN A 37 43.45 -13.59 -24.90
N SER A 38 42.82 -13.19 -25.96
CA SER A 38 41.42 -12.77 -26.06
C SER A 38 40.43 -13.87 -25.68
N ALA A 39 39.44 -13.51 -24.85
CA ALA A 39 38.15 -14.13 -24.88
C ALA A 39 37.08 -13.03 -24.64
N THR A 40 36.28 -12.85 -25.65
CA THR A 40 35.15 -11.90 -25.73
C THR A 40 34.10 -12.30 -24.73
N THR A 41 33.90 -11.51 -23.69
CA THR A 41 32.70 -11.57 -22.85
C THR A 41 31.93 -10.26 -23.03
N ALA A 42 30.67 -10.41 -23.39
CA ALA A 42 29.74 -9.35 -23.57
C ALA A 42 29.61 -8.54 -22.28
N SER A 43 29.92 -7.27 -22.37
CA SER A 43 29.72 -6.26 -21.34
C SER A 43 28.22 -6.00 -21.26
N ALA A 44 27.59 -6.34 -20.15
CA ALA A 44 26.30 -5.80 -19.75
C ALA A 44 26.48 -4.30 -19.52
N GLY A 45 25.77 -3.51 -20.30
CA GLY A 45 25.77 -2.08 -20.19
C GLY A 45 25.21 -1.66 -18.84
N THR A 46 26.05 -1.06 -18.04
CA THR A 46 25.65 -0.21 -16.92
C THR A 46 24.91 0.97 -17.53
N SER A 47 23.60 1.00 -17.38
CA SER A 47 22.82 2.22 -17.59
C SER A 47 23.36 3.26 -16.64
N ALA A 48 23.95 4.28 -17.21
CA ALA A 48 24.27 5.49 -16.50
C ALA A 48 22.94 6.03 -15.92
N THR A 49 22.85 6.07 -14.60
CA THR A 49 21.96 6.97 -13.89
C THR A 49 22.34 8.36 -14.36
N GLU A 50 21.49 8.95 -15.19
CA GLU A 50 21.57 10.37 -15.45
C GLU A 50 21.45 11.07 -14.10
N ASP A 51 22.46 11.89 -13.83
CA ASP A 51 22.60 12.72 -12.65
C ASP A 51 21.45 13.74 -12.66
N ASN A 52 20.31 13.36 -12.05
CA ASN A 52 19.14 14.21 -11.89
C ASN A 52 19.34 15.14 -10.68
N SER A 53 20.51 15.75 -10.57
CA SER A 53 20.75 16.93 -9.74
C SER A 53 20.19 18.19 -10.41
N ALA A 54 18.93 18.11 -10.87
CA ALA A 54 18.23 19.23 -11.46
C ALA A 54 17.44 19.96 -10.37
N GLN A 55 17.95 21.12 -9.96
CA GLN A 55 17.20 22.26 -9.45
C GLN A 55 16.19 21.97 -8.31
N SER A 56 16.67 21.42 -7.19
CA SER A 56 15.96 21.48 -5.91
C SER A 56 15.87 22.95 -5.47
N GLY A 57 14.71 23.59 -5.60
CA GLY A 57 14.52 24.94 -5.10
C GLY A 57 13.56 25.85 -5.88
N ALA A 58 13.05 25.44 -7.04
CA ALA A 58 12.16 26.29 -7.82
C ALA A 58 10.71 26.27 -7.35
N TYR A 59 10.26 25.22 -6.66
CA TYR A 59 8.91 25.06 -6.12
C TYR A 59 8.88 24.05 -4.97
N HIS A 60 7.80 24.11 -4.17
CA HIS A 60 7.57 23.21 -3.07
C HIS A 60 6.34 22.31 -3.31
N ILE A 61 6.37 21.11 -2.73
CA ILE A 61 5.26 20.15 -2.75
C ILE A 61 4.91 19.78 -1.29
N GLY A 62 3.65 20.01 -0.93
CA GLY A 62 3.09 19.62 0.35
C GLY A 62 2.64 18.15 0.31
N ILE A 63 3.13 17.33 1.24
CA ILE A 63 2.68 15.95 1.44
C ILE A 63 2.00 15.89 2.82
N VAL A 64 0.77 15.41 2.84
CA VAL A 64 -0.02 15.30 4.07
C VAL A 64 -0.38 13.83 4.28
N THR A 65 -0.01 13.27 5.43
CA THR A 65 -0.21 11.87 5.79
C THR A 65 -0.81 11.73 7.18
N LEU A 66 -1.31 10.55 7.49
CA LEU A 66 -1.52 10.10 8.87
C LEU A 66 -0.19 9.73 9.54
N GLY A 67 -0.22 9.48 10.84
CA GLY A 67 0.96 9.04 11.60
C GLY A 67 1.20 7.53 11.48
N TYR A 68 2.37 7.07 11.96
CA TYR A 68 2.78 5.66 11.95
C TYR A 68 1.76 4.71 12.59
N ASP A 69 1.11 5.13 13.67
CA ASP A 69 0.14 4.30 14.40
C ASP A 69 -1.12 3.99 13.58
N GLN A 70 -1.38 4.75 12.53
CA GLN A 70 -2.58 4.65 11.69
C GLN A 70 -2.27 4.20 10.28
N SER A 71 -1.14 4.65 9.71
CA SER A 71 -0.79 4.37 8.32
C SER A 71 0.72 4.47 8.10
N GLU A 72 1.44 3.40 8.41
CA GLU A 72 2.89 3.34 8.24
C GLU A 72 3.30 3.53 6.78
N ASP A 73 2.58 2.91 5.85
CA ASP A 73 2.96 2.86 4.44
C ASP A 73 2.98 4.25 3.78
N GLU A 74 1.99 5.09 4.06
CA GLU A 74 1.95 6.44 3.46
C GLU A 74 3.01 7.38 4.03
N ILE A 75 3.27 7.30 5.35
CA ILE A 75 4.30 8.14 5.96
C ILE A 75 5.70 7.75 5.48
N ARG A 76 5.95 6.46 5.22
CA ARG A 76 7.20 6.00 4.60
C ARG A 76 7.36 6.52 3.18
N GLY A 77 6.28 6.63 2.42
CA GLY A 77 6.30 7.29 1.12
C GLY A 77 6.74 8.76 1.22
N ALA A 78 6.19 9.49 2.19
CA ALA A 78 6.57 10.88 2.44
C ALA A 78 8.03 11.02 2.91
N GLU A 79 8.49 10.13 3.80
CA GLU A 79 9.88 10.11 4.26
C GLU A 79 10.87 9.80 3.14
N ALA A 80 10.54 8.86 2.24
CA ALA A 80 11.36 8.56 1.07
C ALA A 80 11.48 9.78 0.14
N LEU A 81 10.40 10.54 -0.05
CA LEU A 81 10.44 11.79 -0.81
C LEU A 81 11.28 12.88 -0.10
N VAL A 82 11.16 12.99 1.23
CA VAL A 82 12.00 13.92 2.02
C VAL A 82 13.47 13.53 1.96
N GLU A 83 13.80 12.24 1.97
CA GLU A 83 15.17 11.77 1.82
C GLU A 83 15.72 12.09 0.44
N ALA A 84 14.94 11.86 -0.61
CA ALA A 84 15.35 12.06 -1.99
C ALA A 84 15.47 13.55 -2.39
N TYR A 85 14.53 14.41 -1.95
CA TYR A 85 14.38 15.78 -2.44
C TYR A 85 14.58 16.85 -1.35
N GLY A 86 14.80 16.45 -0.12
CA GLY A 86 15.02 17.32 1.04
C GLY A 86 13.74 17.96 1.57
N SER A 87 13.77 18.28 2.88
CA SER A 87 12.70 19.02 3.55
C SER A 87 12.79 20.51 3.24
N VAL A 88 11.66 21.18 3.02
CA VAL A 88 11.58 22.65 2.81
C VAL A 88 12.28 23.41 3.94
N ASP A 89 12.14 22.97 5.19
CA ASP A 89 12.76 23.61 6.36
C ASP A 89 14.31 23.57 6.30
N LYS A 90 14.89 22.72 5.45
CA LYS A 90 16.32 22.60 5.19
C LYS A 90 16.72 23.06 3.78
N GLY A 91 15.81 23.77 3.08
CA GLY A 91 16.04 24.27 1.71
C GLY A 91 15.80 23.24 0.62
N GLY A 92 15.13 22.14 0.92
CA GLY A 92 14.68 21.14 -0.07
C GLY A 92 13.28 21.43 -0.61
N GLN A 93 12.63 20.43 -1.18
CA GLN A 93 11.40 20.58 -1.94
C GLN A 93 10.14 20.15 -1.18
N ILE A 94 10.25 19.24 -0.23
CA ILE A 94 9.10 18.57 0.39
C ILE A 94 8.70 19.23 1.71
N LYS A 95 7.43 19.64 1.82
CA LYS A 95 6.80 20.04 3.08
C LYS A 95 5.90 18.91 3.57
N HIS A 96 6.42 18.06 4.44
CA HIS A 96 5.63 16.96 5.01
C HIS A 96 4.88 17.42 6.26
N ILE A 97 3.58 17.12 6.33
CA ILE A 97 2.71 17.34 7.49
C ILE A 97 2.08 16.02 7.89
N VAL A 98 2.19 15.69 9.18
CA VAL A 98 1.49 14.56 9.80
C VAL A 98 0.24 15.08 10.49
N LEU A 99 -0.91 14.53 10.17
CA LEU A 99 -2.20 14.90 10.76
C LEU A 99 -2.38 14.31 12.17
N PRO A 100 -3.25 14.89 13.01
CA PRO A 100 -3.49 14.37 14.36
C PRO A 100 -4.08 12.95 14.33
N ALA A 101 -3.70 12.12 15.31
CA ALA A 101 -4.18 10.75 15.42
C ALA A 101 -5.71 10.67 15.67
N ASN A 102 -6.28 11.62 16.37
CA ASN A 102 -7.71 11.75 16.65
C ASN A 102 -8.40 12.75 15.71
N PHE A 103 -8.03 12.72 14.44
CA PHE A 103 -8.52 13.62 13.39
C PHE A 103 -10.05 13.76 13.34
N ALA A 104 -10.80 12.73 13.72
CA ALA A 104 -12.27 12.77 13.76
C ALA A 104 -12.80 13.81 14.77
N GLU A 105 -12.07 14.04 15.87
CA GLU A 105 -12.38 15.04 16.90
C GLU A 105 -11.66 16.37 16.64
N GLU A 106 -10.57 16.34 15.88
CA GLU A 106 -9.71 17.50 15.56
C GLU A 106 -9.87 17.97 14.10
N GLN A 107 -11.07 17.88 13.54
CA GLN A 107 -11.30 18.17 12.12
C GLN A 107 -10.87 19.60 11.72
N GLU A 108 -11.04 20.60 12.60
CA GLU A 108 -10.57 21.96 12.33
C GLU A 108 -9.04 22.05 12.26
N THR A 109 -8.33 21.23 13.01
CA THR A 109 -6.86 21.11 12.91
C THR A 109 -6.45 20.51 11.55
N VAL A 110 -7.18 19.49 11.08
CA VAL A 110 -6.97 18.90 9.74
C VAL A 110 -7.14 19.97 8.66
N ILE A 111 -8.27 20.67 8.68
CA ILE A 111 -8.60 21.72 7.70
C ILE A 111 -7.55 22.82 7.69
N THR A 112 -7.14 23.32 8.88
CA THR A 112 -6.17 24.42 8.97
C THR A 112 -4.76 23.99 8.60
N SER A 113 -4.35 22.75 8.89
CA SER A 113 -3.07 22.20 8.50
C SER A 113 -2.92 22.10 6.98
N ILE A 114 -3.96 21.61 6.30
CA ILE A 114 -3.99 21.53 4.84
C ILE A 114 -4.00 22.95 4.23
N ALA A 115 -4.90 23.81 4.71
CA ALA A 115 -5.04 25.17 4.19
C ALA A 115 -3.76 26.01 4.38
N GLY A 116 -3.04 25.84 5.49
CA GLY A 116 -1.82 26.56 5.79
C GLY A 116 -0.66 26.29 4.81
N LEU A 117 -0.74 25.23 4.01
CA LEU A 117 0.24 24.99 2.94
C LEU A 117 0.18 26.07 1.84
N ALA A 118 -0.98 26.75 1.68
CA ALA A 118 -1.14 27.84 0.74
C ALA A 118 -0.37 29.13 1.12
N ASP A 119 0.07 29.26 2.36
CA ASP A 119 0.85 30.41 2.85
C ASP A 119 2.28 30.41 2.24
N ASP A 120 2.74 29.27 1.77
CA ASP A 120 4.03 29.18 1.08
C ASP A 120 3.90 29.64 -0.39
N PRO A 121 4.53 30.75 -0.77
CA PRO A 121 4.43 31.26 -2.15
C PRO A 121 5.04 30.34 -3.22
N GLN A 122 5.94 29.44 -2.83
CA GLN A 122 6.57 28.45 -3.72
C GLN A 122 5.77 27.14 -3.82
N MET A 123 4.71 26.95 -3.00
CA MET A 123 3.87 25.76 -3.07
C MET A 123 3.19 25.64 -4.43
N LYS A 124 3.36 24.48 -5.08
CA LYS A 124 2.77 24.18 -6.40
C LYS A 124 1.91 22.93 -6.43
N ALA A 125 2.05 22.06 -5.45
CA ALA A 125 1.15 20.90 -5.28
C ALA A 125 0.93 20.60 -3.80
N VAL A 126 -0.26 20.12 -3.47
CA VAL A 126 -0.61 19.54 -2.17
C VAL A 126 -1.20 18.16 -2.42
N ILE A 127 -0.58 17.15 -1.84
CA ILE A 127 -0.99 15.75 -1.93
C ILE A 127 -1.45 15.30 -0.54
N VAL A 128 -2.73 14.94 -0.40
CA VAL A 128 -3.28 14.39 0.83
C VAL A 128 -3.52 12.90 0.61
N ASN A 129 -2.65 12.07 1.15
CA ASN A 129 -2.84 10.63 1.11
C ASN A 129 -3.77 10.19 2.24
N GLN A 130 -4.72 9.30 1.95
CA GLN A 130 -5.90 9.06 2.77
C GLN A 130 -6.63 10.37 3.12
N GLY A 131 -7.32 10.95 2.12
CA GLY A 131 -8.07 12.19 2.29
C GLY A 131 -9.14 12.09 3.36
N ILE A 132 -8.73 12.13 4.66
CA ILE A 132 -9.63 12.03 5.82
C ILE A 132 -10.66 13.16 5.84
N PRO A 133 -11.75 13.04 6.63
CA PRO A 133 -12.78 14.05 6.72
C PRO A 133 -12.21 15.43 7.04
N GLY A 134 -12.56 16.42 6.21
CA GLY A 134 -12.01 17.79 6.28
C GLY A 134 -11.03 18.11 5.15
N THR A 135 -10.57 17.13 4.38
CA THR A 135 -9.67 17.35 3.23
C THR A 135 -10.32 18.28 2.20
N ALA A 136 -11.57 18.00 1.81
CA ALA A 136 -12.31 18.86 0.88
C ALA A 136 -12.44 20.31 1.39
N ALA A 137 -12.69 20.50 2.69
CA ALA A 137 -12.77 21.84 3.29
C ALA A 137 -11.41 22.53 3.34
N GLY A 138 -10.31 21.79 3.59
CA GLY A 138 -8.94 22.30 3.50
C GLY A 138 -8.59 22.76 2.09
N PHE A 139 -8.90 21.96 1.07
CA PHE A 139 -8.74 22.32 -0.34
C PHE A 139 -9.57 23.53 -0.73
N GLN A 140 -10.84 23.61 -0.28
CA GLN A 140 -11.67 24.76 -0.52
C GLN A 140 -11.04 26.05 0.04
N LYS A 141 -10.45 26.01 1.25
CA LYS A 141 -9.76 27.18 1.80
C LYS A 141 -8.54 27.61 0.97
N ILE A 142 -7.82 26.67 0.37
CA ILE A 142 -6.73 26.99 -0.56
C ILE A 142 -7.27 27.73 -1.79
N ARG A 143 -8.38 27.26 -2.40
CA ARG A 143 -9.06 27.94 -3.52
C ARG A 143 -9.59 29.30 -3.12
N ASP A 144 -10.22 29.42 -1.95
CA ASP A 144 -10.75 30.70 -1.42
C ASP A 144 -9.64 31.73 -1.16
N ALA A 145 -8.40 31.27 -0.88
CA ALA A 145 -7.23 32.13 -0.79
C ALA A 145 -6.69 32.58 -2.17
N GLY A 146 -7.33 32.18 -3.27
CA GLY A 146 -6.93 32.53 -4.64
C GLY A 146 -5.70 31.77 -5.14
N ARG A 147 -5.38 30.63 -4.52
CA ARG A 147 -4.25 29.77 -4.91
C ARG A 147 -4.68 28.72 -5.91
N ASP A 148 -5.21 29.15 -7.06
CA ASP A 148 -5.57 28.25 -8.17
C ASP A 148 -4.32 27.69 -8.90
N ASP A 149 -3.14 28.22 -8.58
CA ASP A 149 -1.84 27.79 -9.09
C ASP A 149 -1.28 26.54 -8.35
N ILE A 150 -1.95 26.07 -7.29
CA ILE A 150 -1.57 24.86 -6.55
C ILE A 150 -2.39 23.68 -7.06
N LEU A 151 -1.73 22.61 -7.51
CA LEU A 151 -2.36 21.33 -7.80
C LEU A 151 -2.82 20.67 -6.49
N LEU A 152 -4.09 20.28 -6.40
CA LEU A 152 -4.68 19.63 -5.24
C LEU A 152 -5.00 18.17 -5.57
N LEU A 153 -4.22 17.25 -5.02
CA LEU A 153 -4.32 15.83 -5.28
C LEU A 153 -4.66 15.08 -4.00
N THR A 154 -5.47 14.04 -4.12
CA THR A 154 -5.78 13.16 -2.97
C THR A 154 -5.96 11.72 -3.40
N GLN A 155 -5.58 10.80 -2.50
CA GLN A 155 -5.85 9.37 -2.64
C GLN A 155 -6.77 8.90 -1.51
N MET A 156 -7.65 7.94 -1.82
CA MET A 156 -8.61 7.32 -0.88
C MET A 156 -9.37 8.34 -0.02
N PRO A 157 -10.02 9.36 -0.62
CA PRO A 157 -10.75 10.35 0.14
C PRO A 157 -11.95 9.72 0.87
N GLN A 158 -12.15 10.18 2.11
CA GLN A 158 -13.30 9.82 2.94
C GLN A 158 -14.43 10.87 2.89
N ASP A 159 -14.16 12.04 2.32
CA ASP A 159 -15.18 13.04 2.02
C ASP A 159 -16.13 12.53 0.91
N ASP A 160 -17.34 13.09 0.84
CA ASP A 160 -18.30 12.78 -0.23
C ASP A 160 -17.63 12.97 -1.60
N PRO A 161 -17.71 11.97 -2.52
CA PRO A 161 -17.06 12.05 -3.83
C PRO A 161 -17.41 13.27 -4.65
N LEU A 162 -18.67 13.74 -4.60
CA LEU A 162 -19.11 14.91 -5.34
C LEU A 162 -18.70 16.23 -4.66
N VAL A 163 -18.34 16.19 -3.38
CA VAL A 163 -17.82 17.36 -2.65
C VAL A 163 -16.34 17.53 -2.94
N ILE A 164 -15.53 16.47 -2.75
CA ILE A 164 -14.08 16.54 -3.00
C ILE A 164 -13.77 16.79 -4.48
N ALA A 165 -14.57 16.26 -5.42
CA ALA A 165 -14.38 16.45 -6.85
C ALA A 165 -14.51 17.90 -7.33
N LYS A 166 -15.17 18.77 -6.55
CA LYS A 166 -15.31 20.20 -6.89
C LYS A 166 -14.05 21.02 -6.60
N VAL A 167 -13.20 20.55 -5.74
CA VAL A 167 -12.08 21.32 -5.19
C VAL A 167 -10.71 20.69 -5.49
N ALA A 168 -10.63 19.38 -5.62
CA ALA A 168 -9.41 18.66 -6.03
C ALA A 168 -9.24 18.71 -7.54
N ASP A 169 -7.99 18.67 -8.00
CA ASP A 169 -7.67 18.52 -9.42
C ASP A 169 -7.61 17.04 -9.81
N ILE A 170 -7.07 16.19 -8.94
CA ILE A 170 -6.95 14.75 -9.16
C ILE A 170 -7.32 13.99 -7.89
N ILE A 171 -8.20 13.02 -8.06
CA ILE A 171 -8.64 12.10 -7.01
C ILE A 171 -8.36 10.69 -7.47
N VAL A 172 -7.71 9.90 -6.63
CA VAL A 172 -7.42 8.49 -6.87
C VAL A 172 -8.03 7.64 -5.77
N ASN A 173 -8.68 6.55 -6.13
CA ASN A 173 -9.16 5.56 -5.17
C ASN A 173 -8.93 4.14 -5.70
N SER A 174 -8.99 3.16 -4.81
CA SER A 174 -9.02 1.75 -5.22
C SER A 174 -10.32 1.44 -5.94
N ASN A 175 -10.24 0.58 -6.97
CA ASN A 175 -11.42 0.07 -7.67
C ASN A 175 -11.93 -1.19 -6.98
N ASP A 176 -12.56 -1.05 -5.82
CA ASP A 176 -13.08 -2.19 -5.05
C ASP A 176 -14.14 -2.99 -5.81
N PHE A 177 -14.87 -2.34 -6.71
CA PHE A 177 -15.84 -3.02 -7.56
C PHE A 177 -15.16 -3.93 -8.58
N ALA A 178 -14.22 -3.40 -9.36
CA ALA A 178 -13.43 -4.17 -10.33
C ALA A 178 -12.66 -5.30 -9.66
N ARG A 179 -12.08 -5.02 -8.48
CA ARG A 179 -11.40 -5.99 -7.64
C ARG A 179 -12.30 -7.20 -7.34
N GLY A 180 -13.58 -6.96 -7.04
CA GLY A 180 -14.53 -8.04 -6.81
C GLY A 180 -14.65 -9.04 -7.96
N TYR A 181 -14.43 -8.61 -9.21
CA TYR A 181 -14.40 -9.48 -10.39
C TYR A 181 -13.01 -10.08 -10.63
N TYR A 182 -11.96 -9.26 -10.58
CA TYR A 182 -10.59 -9.71 -10.85
C TYR A 182 -10.09 -10.73 -9.84
N ASP A 183 -10.45 -10.61 -8.57
CA ASP A 183 -10.06 -11.59 -7.55
C ASP A 183 -10.66 -12.98 -7.85
N ILE A 184 -11.87 -13.04 -8.39
CA ILE A 184 -12.47 -14.34 -8.78
C ILE A 184 -11.85 -14.89 -10.06
N LEU A 185 -11.45 -14.04 -11.02
CA LEU A 185 -10.65 -14.47 -12.16
C LEU A 185 -9.31 -15.08 -11.72
N ARG A 186 -8.59 -14.40 -10.84
CA ARG A 186 -7.32 -14.88 -10.29
C ARG A 186 -7.50 -16.20 -9.52
N ALA A 187 -8.54 -16.27 -8.69
CA ALA A 187 -8.88 -17.51 -7.99
C ALA A 187 -9.12 -18.66 -8.98
N LYS A 188 -9.82 -18.38 -10.09
CA LYS A 188 -10.04 -19.36 -11.17
C LYS A 188 -8.73 -19.81 -11.79
N ASP A 189 -7.84 -18.88 -12.13
CA ASP A 189 -6.55 -19.18 -12.76
C ASP A 189 -5.64 -19.98 -11.83
N MET A 190 -5.73 -19.73 -10.52
CA MET A 190 -5.05 -20.52 -9.48
C MET A 190 -5.66 -21.94 -9.31
N GLY A 191 -6.79 -22.22 -9.94
CA GLY A 191 -7.48 -23.51 -9.85
C GLY A 191 -8.41 -23.64 -8.65
N ALA A 192 -8.90 -22.53 -8.11
CA ALA A 192 -9.81 -22.55 -6.97
C ALA A 192 -11.16 -23.20 -7.35
N THR A 193 -11.67 -24.03 -6.43
CA THR A 193 -13.00 -24.63 -6.53
C THR A 193 -14.04 -23.94 -5.66
N ALA A 194 -13.58 -23.20 -4.64
CA ALA A 194 -14.43 -22.41 -3.75
C ALA A 194 -13.75 -21.07 -3.39
N PHE A 195 -14.57 -20.07 -3.10
CA PHE A 195 -14.17 -18.77 -2.57
C PHE A 195 -14.91 -18.52 -1.25
N VAL A 196 -14.18 -18.59 -0.14
CA VAL A 196 -14.69 -18.43 1.21
C VAL A 196 -14.51 -16.99 1.67
N HIS A 197 -15.59 -16.23 1.61
CA HIS A 197 -15.63 -14.82 2.01
C HIS A 197 -15.95 -14.71 3.50
N MET A 198 -14.97 -14.28 4.29
CA MET A 198 -15.05 -14.16 5.75
C MET A 198 -15.26 -12.70 6.15
N SER A 199 -16.38 -12.36 6.74
CA SER A 199 -16.72 -10.99 7.13
C SER A 199 -17.69 -10.95 8.31
N PHE A 200 -18.09 -9.74 8.71
CA PHE A 200 -18.99 -9.52 9.84
C PHE A 200 -20.02 -8.41 9.55
N PRO A 201 -21.14 -8.33 10.30
CA PRO A 201 -22.27 -7.46 9.96
C PRO A 201 -21.92 -6.00 9.77
N ARG A 202 -21.01 -5.42 10.58
CA ARG A 202 -20.62 -4.02 10.45
C ARG A 202 -19.98 -3.75 9.08
N HIS A 203 -19.07 -4.59 8.61
CA HIS A 203 -18.49 -4.45 7.27
C HIS A 203 -19.52 -4.68 6.17
N MET A 204 -20.43 -5.63 6.35
CA MET A 204 -21.49 -5.87 5.37
C MET A 204 -22.57 -4.78 5.34
N SER A 205 -22.57 -3.83 6.27
CA SER A 205 -23.39 -2.63 6.20
C SER A 205 -22.74 -1.46 5.42
N VAL A 206 -21.46 -1.57 5.07
CA VAL A 206 -20.75 -0.61 4.23
C VAL A 206 -21.06 -0.93 2.77
N GLU A 207 -21.60 0.05 2.03
CA GLU A 207 -22.11 -0.13 0.66
C GLU A 207 -21.04 -0.69 -0.28
N THR A 208 -19.83 -0.15 -0.28
CA THR A 208 -18.73 -0.59 -1.16
C THR A 208 -18.32 -2.04 -0.87
N LEU A 209 -18.23 -2.43 0.39
CA LEU A 209 -17.86 -3.79 0.79
C LEU A 209 -18.98 -4.81 0.51
N SER A 210 -20.25 -4.43 0.72
CA SER A 210 -21.38 -5.29 0.40
C SER A 210 -21.54 -5.45 -1.11
N ARG A 211 -21.32 -4.40 -1.89
CA ARG A 211 -21.33 -4.44 -3.35
C ARG A 211 -20.21 -5.31 -3.90
N ARG A 212 -18.99 -5.20 -3.37
CA ARG A 212 -17.87 -6.10 -3.71
C ARG A 212 -18.20 -7.56 -3.37
N ARG A 213 -18.79 -7.83 -2.20
CA ARG A 213 -19.24 -9.16 -1.82
C ARG A 213 -20.27 -9.70 -2.82
N ASN A 214 -21.24 -8.90 -3.26
CA ASN A 214 -22.22 -9.31 -4.25
C ASN A 214 -21.56 -9.58 -5.62
N MET A 215 -20.53 -8.82 -5.99
CA MET A 215 -19.71 -9.08 -7.16
C MET A 215 -19.00 -10.43 -7.04
N PHE A 216 -18.36 -10.75 -5.91
CA PHE A 216 -17.73 -12.05 -5.68
C PHE A 216 -18.72 -13.20 -5.90
N GLU A 217 -19.93 -13.11 -5.33
CA GLU A 217 -20.94 -14.16 -5.46
C GLU A 217 -21.38 -14.37 -6.91
N GLU A 218 -21.67 -13.31 -7.65
CA GLU A 218 -22.09 -13.39 -9.05
C GLU A 218 -20.95 -13.83 -9.98
N ALA A 219 -19.72 -13.35 -9.76
CA ALA A 219 -18.55 -13.78 -10.51
C ALA A 219 -18.21 -15.26 -10.25
N CYS A 220 -18.28 -15.72 -9.02
CA CYS A 220 -18.13 -17.13 -8.67
C CYS A 220 -19.12 -18.01 -9.41
N LYS A 221 -20.40 -17.63 -9.44
CA LYS A 221 -21.45 -18.34 -10.15
C LYS A 221 -21.17 -18.43 -11.66
N ASP A 222 -20.70 -17.35 -12.28
CA ASP A 222 -20.39 -17.32 -13.70
C ASP A 222 -19.17 -18.19 -14.04
N LEU A 223 -18.17 -18.18 -13.18
CA LEU A 223 -16.90 -18.87 -13.39
C LEU A 223 -16.89 -20.31 -12.86
N GLY A 224 -18.02 -20.76 -12.25
CA GLY A 224 -18.18 -22.13 -11.74
C GLY A 224 -17.35 -22.40 -10.49
N ILE A 225 -17.18 -21.39 -9.62
CA ILE A 225 -16.55 -21.47 -8.30
C ILE A 225 -17.66 -21.44 -7.24
N GLU A 226 -17.57 -22.27 -6.19
CA GLU A 226 -18.51 -22.21 -5.07
C GLU A 226 -18.27 -20.92 -4.26
N PHE A 227 -19.30 -20.11 -4.05
CA PHE A 227 -19.24 -18.97 -3.15
C PHE A 227 -19.74 -19.35 -1.75
N VAL A 228 -18.90 -19.11 -0.73
CA VAL A 228 -19.24 -19.41 0.67
C VAL A 228 -19.08 -18.16 1.51
N PHE A 229 -20.15 -17.73 2.18
CA PHE A 229 -20.09 -16.63 3.15
C PHE A 229 -19.96 -17.16 4.56
N VAL A 230 -18.95 -16.70 5.30
CA VAL A 230 -18.69 -17.09 6.69
C VAL A 230 -18.68 -15.84 7.57
N THR A 231 -19.56 -15.83 8.57
CA THR A 231 -19.52 -14.78 9.60
C THR A 231 -18.39 -15.06 10.59
N VAL A 232 -17.52 -14.06 10.76
CA VAL A 232 -16.41 -14.06 11.71
C VAL A 232 -16.60 -12.97 12.77
N PRO A 233 -15.89 -13.02 13.91
CA PRO A 233 -15.95 -11.97 14.92
C PRO A 233 -15.48 -10.62 14.39
N ASP A 234 -16.15 -9.54 14.76
CA ASP A 234 -15.72 -8.18 14.49
C ASP A 234 -14.58 -7.80 15.45
N PRO A 235 -13.37 -7.45 14.95
CA PRO A 235 -12.25 -7.03 15.80
C PRO A 235 -12.53 -5.75 16.63
N ALA A 236 -13.51 -4.95 16.22
CA ALA A 236 -13.93 -3.76 16.96
C ALA A 236 -15.02 -4.03 18.01
N SER A 237 -15.48 -5.30 18.14
CA SER A 237 -16.45 -5.69 19.16
C SER A 237 -15.78 -5.94 20.53
N GLU A 238 -16.56 -6.36 21.52
CA GLU A 238 -16.07 -6.67 22.88
C GLU A 238 -14.97 -7.75 22.92
N VAL A 239 -14.91 -8.65 21.91
CA VAL A 239 -13.85 -9.67 21.84
C VAL A 239 -12.48 -9.06 21.51
N GLY A 240 -12.46 -7.88 20.94
CA GLY A 240 -11.24 -7.16 20.53
C GLY A 240 -10.46 -7.89 19.42
N VAL A 241 -9.39 -7.26 18.94
CA VAL A 241 -8.54 -7.78 17.86
C VAL A 241 -8.00 -9.18 18.22
N ALA A 242 -7.36 -9.33 19.36
CA ALA A 242 -6.75 -10.59 19.77
C ALA A 242 -7.77 -11.75 19.89
N GLY A 243 -8.96 -11.45 20.43
CA GLY A 243 -10.03 -12.45 20.53
C GLY A 243 -10.60 -12.85 19.18
N ALA A 244 -10.74 -11.88 18.25
CA ALA A 244 -11.19 -12.15 16.89
C ALA A 244 -10.16 -12.97 16.10
N GLN A 245 -8.87 -12.62 16.20
CA GLN A 245 -7.77 -13.39 15.60
C GLN A 245 -7.75 -14.84 16.10
N GLN A 246 -7.84 -15.05 17.41
CA GLN A 246 -7.84 -16.40 17.98
C GLN A 246 -9.02 -17.22 17.48
N GLN A 247 -10.23 -16.66 17.45
CA GLN A 247 -11.41 -17.37 16.96
C GLN A 247 -11.29 -17.75 15.48
N VAL A 248 -10.77 -16.84 14.62
CA VAL A 248 -10.51 -17.14 13.22
C VAL A 248 -9.44 -18.23 13.10
N TYR A 249 -8.35 -18.12 13.85
CA TYR A 249 -7.27 -19.12 13.86
C TYR A 249 -7.80 -20.52 14.21
N ASP A 250 -8.69 -20.63 15.20
CA ASP A 250 -9.31 -21.88 15.62
C ASP A 250 -10.38 -22.40 14.64
N MET A 251 -11.01 -21.50 13.88
CA MET A 251 -12.04 -21.83 12.90
C MET A 251 -11.45 -22.39 11.59
N MET A 252 -10.30 -21.89 11.16
CA MET A 252 -9.69 -22.18 9.86
C MET A 252 -9.47 -23.68 9.59
N PRO A 253 -8.99 -24.53 10.53
CA PRO A 253 -8.83 -25.97 10.26
C PRO A 253 -10.12 -26.64 9.81
N ARG A 254 -11.24 -26.30 10.46
CA ARG A 254 -12.56 -26.83 10.10
C ARG A 254 -13.02 -26.33 8.73
N LEU A 255 -12.78 -25.05 8.41
CA LEU A 255 -13.14 -24.49 7.11
C LEU A 255 -12.32 -25.13 5.98
N ILE A 256 -11.03 -25.36 6.20
CA ILE A 256 -10.15 -26.03 5.21
C ILE A 256 -10.58 -27.51 5.03
N ASP A 257 -10.95 -28.19 6.10
CA ASP A 257 -11.47 -29.57 6.01
C ASP A 257 -12.82 -29.64 5.26
N GLN A 258 -13.67 -28.65 5.45
CA GLN A 258 -15.01 -28.56 4.86
C GLN A 258 -15.00 -28.15 3.37
N HIS A 259 -14.21 -27.13 3.00
CA HIS A 259 -14.21 -26.53 1.66
C HIS A 259 -13.01 -26.94 0.82
N GLY A 260 -12.06 -27.64 1.42
CA GLY A 260 -10.89 -28.19 0.73
C GLY A 260 -9.70 -27.23 0.66
N LYS A 261 -8.58 -27.80 0.19
CA LYS A 261 -7.34 -27.05 0.00
C LYS A 261 -7.37 -26.17 -1.25
N ASP A 262 -8.25 -26.45 -2.21
CA ASP A 262 -8.43 -25.66 -3.40
C ASP A 262 -9.53 -24.59 -3.24
N ALA A 263 -9.71 -24.12 -1.99
CA ALA A 263 -10.54 -22.98 -1.66
C ALA A 263 -9.67 -21.75 -1.36
N VAL A 264 -10.07 -20.58 -1.89
CA VAL A 264 -9.51 -19.29 -1.50
C VAL A 264 -10.20 -18.81 -0.22
N TYR A 265 -9.41 -18.36 0.75
CA TYR A 265 -9.89 -17.79 2.01
C TYR A 265 -9.61 -16.28 2.02
N PHE A 266 -10.65 -15.48 1.93
CA PHE A 266 -10.60 -14.03 1.85
C PHE A 266 -11.28 -13.38 3.05
N THR A 267 -10.78 -12.26 3.54
CA THR A 267 -11.40 -11.47 4.62
C THR A 267 -11.44 -9.99 4.29
N THR A 268 -12.42 -9.28 4.85
CA THR A 268 -12.62 -7.84 4.67
C THR A 268 -11.96 -6.99 5.76
N ASN A 269 -11.06 -7.55 6.57
CA ASN A 269 -10.45 -6.80 7.68
C ASN A 269 -8.99 -7.18 7.88
N THR A 270 -8.12 -6.17 7.90
CA THR A 270 -6.67 -6.28 8.06
C THR A 270 -6.26 -7.11 9.26
N ALA A 271 -6.89 -6.92 10.41
CA ALA A 271 -6.56 -7.67 11.63
C ALA A 271 -6.74 -9.18 11.49
N LEU A 272 -7.57 -9.64 10.54
CA LEU A 272 -7.84 -11.07 10.34
C LEU A 272 -6.96 -11.72 9.27
N HIS A 273 -6.11 -10.97 8.56
CA HIS A 273 -5.20 -11.55 7.57
C HIS A 273 -4.20 -12.50 8.21
N GLU A 274 -3.57 -12.09 9.31
CA GLU A 274 -2.52 -12.88 9.96
C GLU A 274 -2.97 -14.31 10.31
N PRO A 275 -4.07 -14.55 11.05
CA PRO A 275 -4.50 -15.90 11.36
C PRO A 275 -4.92 -16.72 10.14
N ILE A 276 -5.47 -16.10 9.09
CA ILE A 276 -5.86 -16.78 7.85
C ILE A 276 -4.60 -17.20 7.08
N ILE A 277 -3.69 -16.27 6.80
CA ILE A 277 -2.43 -16.52 6.09
C ILE A 277 -1.66 -17.64 6.80
N LYS A 278 -1.52 -17.56 8.12
CA LYS A 278 -0.82 -18.57 8.92
C LYS A 278 -1.42 -19.95 8.73
N ARG A 279 -2.74 -20.07 8.85
CA ARG A 279 -3.41 -21.35 8.72
C ARG A 279 -3.41 -21.91 7.30
N VAL A 280 -3.54 -21.04 6.30
CA VAL A 280 -3.40 -21.44 4.90
C VAL A 280 -1.98 -21.96 4.62
N ALA A 281 -0.96 -21.26 5.10
CA ALA A 281 0.44 -21.70 4.96
C ALA A 281 0.74 -23.03 5.67
N GLU A 282 0.12 -23.28 6.84
CA GLU A 282 0.35 -24.49 7.65
C GLU A 282 -0.44 -25.71 7.13
N LEU A 283 -1.69 -25.53 6.74
CA LEU A 283 -2.64 -26.62 6.50
C LEU A 283 -2.95 -26.84 5.02
N GLY A 284 -2.55 -25.91 4.17
CA GLY A 284 -2.97 -25.80 2.79
C GLY A 284 -4.26 -24.98 2.66
N GLY A 285 -4.63 -24.67 1.44
CA GLY A 285 -5.65 -23.71 1.09
C GLY A 285 -5.06 -22.73 0.08
N MET A 286 -5.82 -21.70 -0.26
CA MET A 286 -5.36 -20.61 -1.09
C MET A 286 -5.64 -19.27 -0.40
N PHE A 287 -4.73 -18.34 -0.55
CA PHE A 287 -4.90 -16.95 -0.13
C PHE A 287 -4.52 -16.05 -1.29
N LEU A 288 -5.42 -15.21 -1.73
CA LEU A 288 -5.20 -14.43 -2.95
C LEU A 288 -4.44 -13.14 -2.68
N ASP A 289 -5.02 -12.28 -1.86
CA ASP A 289 -4.44 -11.00 -1.48
C ASP A 289 -5.09 -10.44 -0.21
N GLN A 290 -4.49 -9.40 0.30
CA GLN A 290 -4.97 -8.68 1.47
C GLN A 290 -6.07 -7.69 1.09
N ASP A 291 -7.02 -7.45 2.00
CA ASP A 291 -8.02 -6.39 1.83
C ASP A 291 -7.36 -5.01 1.73
N ASP A 292 -6.42 -4.70 2.62
CA ASP A 292 -5.51 -3.58 2.45
C ASP A 292 -4.37 -3.98 1.51
N MET A 293 -4.20 -3.21 0.46
CA MET A 293 -3.25 -3.50 -0.62
C MET A 293 -1.81 -3.18 -0.21
N SER A 294 -1.21 -4.09 0.56
CA SER A 294 0.19 -4.01 0.98
C SER A 294 0.73 -5.39 1.35
N PRO A 295 1.97 -5.75 0.94
CA PRO A 295 2.62 -7.00 1.37
C PRO A 295 2.90 -7.02 2.87
N ASN A 296 2.95 -5.86 3.53
CA ASN A 296 3.12 -5.75 4.98
C ASN A 296 1.91 -6.26 5.77
N CYS A 297 0.72 -6.26 5.16
CA CYS A 297 -0.51 -6.65 5.85
C CYS A 297 -0.59 -8.15 6.09
N GLY A 298 -0.34 -8.58 7.32
CA GLY A 298 -0.53 -9.93 7.83
C GLY A 298 0.59 -10.93 7.56
N TYR A 299 1.34 -10.82 6.45
CA TYR A 299 2.38 -11.80 6.12
C TYR A 299 3.54 -11.85 7.13
N PRO A 300 4.15 -10.72 7.53
CA PRO A 300 5.27 -10.78 8.48
C PRO A 300 4.89 -11.47 9.79
N GLY A 301 3.76 -11.09 10.40
CA GLY A 301 3.26 -11.69 11.63
C GLY A 301 2.87 -13.16 11.47
N ALA A 302 2.15 -13.51 10.39
CA ALA A 302 1.72 -14.87 10.10
C ALA A 302 2.90 -15.85 9.94
N LEU A 303 3.97 -15.40 9.31
CA LEU A 303 5.15 -16.22 8.98
C LEU A 303 6.28 -16.08 10.01
N GLY A 304 6.17 -15.13 10.93
CA GLY A 304 7.24 -14.84 11.92
C GLY A 304 8.47 -14.22 11.27
N LEU A 305 8.30 -13.44 10.20
CA LEU A 305 9.39 -12.76 9.50
C LEU A 305 9.68 -11.40 10.14
N ASP A 306 10.96 -11.12 10.37
CA ASP A 306 11.42 -9.78 10.69
C ASP A 306 11.84 -9.08 9.39
N LEU A 307 10.97 -8.23 8.87
CA LEU A 307 11.17 -7.46 7.65
C LEU A 307 11.54 -5.99 7.92
N THR A 308 11.99 -5.67 9.13
CA THR A 308 12.37 -4.32 9.53
C THR A 308 13.44 -3.72 8.60
N ALA A 309 14.37 -4.55 8.13
CA ALA A 309 15.43 -4.12 7.21
C ALA A 309 14.93 -3.82 5.78
N GLN A 310 13.78 -4.35 5.39
CA GLN A 310 13.15 -4.17 4.09
C GLN A 310 12.05 -3.10 4.11
N MET A 311 11.78 -2.50 5.27
CA MET A 311 10.71 -1.51 5.39
C MET A 311 10.92 -0.34 4.40
N GLY A 312 9.89 -0.09 3.55
CA GLY A 312 9.96 0.89 2.47
C GLY A 312 10.47 0.35 1.13
N ASP A 313 11.15 -0.80 1.12
CA ASP A 313 11.46 -1.57 -0.10
C ASP A 313 10.45 -2.71 -0.26
N TRP A 314 9.30 -2.38 -0.82
CA TRP A 314 8.16 -3.30 -0.96
C TRP A 314 8.49 -4.51 -1.81
N TRP A 315 9.35 -4.35 -2.81
CA TRP A 315 9.79 -5.46 -3.64
C TRP A 315 10.68 -6.43 -2.87
N ALA A 316 11.67 -5.93 -2.13
CA ALA A 316 12.51 -6.76 -1.27
C ALA A 316 11.68 -7.50 -0.20
N MET A 317 10.69 -6.83 0.40
CA MET A 317 9.75 -7.44 1.33
C MET A 317 8.97 -8.59 0.67
N THR A 318 8.42 -8.35 -0.52
CA THR A 318 7.69 -9.38 -1.30
C THR A 318 8.56 -10.58 -1.61
N GLN A 319 9.84 -10.37 -1.95
CA GLN A 319 10.78 -11.47 -2.23
C GLN A 319 11.10 -12.33 -0.98
N GLU A 320 11.22 -11.73 0.20
CA GLU A 320 11.41 -12.50 1.44
C GLU A 320 10.14 -13.29 1.81
N ILE A 321 8.96 -12.72 1.63
CA ILE A 321 7.69 -13.44 1.81
C ILE A 321 7.59 -14.60 0.81
N GLU A 322 7.88 -14.35 -0.47
CA GLU A 322 7.84 -15.37 -1.53
C GLU A 322 8.75 -16.56 -1.20
N LYS A 323 9.98 -16.27 -0.81
CA LYS A 323 10.95 -17.30 -0.43
C LYS A 323 10.40 -18.21 0.67
N ASP A 324 9.84 -17.64 1.74
CA ASP A 324 9.29 -18.42 2.87
C ASP A 324 8.08 -19.27 2.44
N ILE A 325 7.18 -18.71 1.64
CA ILE A 325 5.99 -19.42 1.13
C ILE A 325 6.38 -20.54 0.16
N VAL A 326 7.35 -20.32 -0.74
CA VAL A 326 7.84 -21.35 -1.67
C VAL A 326 8.55 -22.47 -0.90
N ASP A 327 9.38 -22.12 0.08
CA ASP A 327 10.07 -23.11 0.95
C ASP A 327 9.08 -23.98 1.74
N LYS A 328 7.89 -23.44 2.08
CA LYS A 328 6.78 -24.19 2.69
C LYS A 328 5.96 -25.02 1.68
N GLY A 329 6.28 -24.98 0.39
CA GLY A 329 5.56 -25.71 -0.66
C GLY A 329 4.21 -25.10 -1.03
N GLN A 330 3.99 -23.82 -0.73
CA GLN A 330 2.77 -23.08 -1.03
C GLN A 330 2.91 -22.12 -2.24
N GLY A 331 4.00 -22.23 -2.97
CA GLY A 331 4.18 -21.47 -4.22
C GLY A 331 3.04 -21.71 -5.21
N GLY A 332 2.54 -20.66 -5.83
CA GLY A 332 1.38 -20.69 -6.73
C GLY A 332 0.02 -20.83 -6.04
N ARG A 333 -0.03 -20.88 -4.71
CA ARG A 333 -1.25 -21.01 -3.93
C ARG A 333 -1.55 -19.82 -3.02
N MET A 334 -0.57 -18.95 -2.84
CA MET A 334 -0.68 -17.74 -2.04
C MET A 334 -0.22 -16.55 -2.85
N GLY A 335 -0.94 -15.45 -2.73
CA GLY A 335 -0.64 -14.21 -3.41
C GLY A 335 -0.59 -13.03 -2.44
N THR A 336 -0.10 -11.93 -2.94
CA THR A 336 -0.01 -10.65 -2.22
C THR A 336 -0.04 -9.49 -3.22
N TRP A 337 -0.21 -8.29 -2.72
CA TRP A 337 0.16 -7.08 -3.43
C TRP A 337 1.68 -6.94 -3.35
N ALA A 338 2.35 -6.75 -4.49
CA ALA A 338 3.81 -6.61 -4.49
C ALA A 338 4.29 -5.26 -3.95
N TYR A 339 3.38 -4.28 -3.95
CA TYR A 339 3.62 -2.91 -3.51
C TYR A 339 2.48 -2.44 -2.61
N SER A 340 2.74 -1.42 -1.79
CA SER A 340 1.70 -0.79 -1.00
C SER A 340 0.98 0.29 -1.80
N PHE A 341 -0.35 0.22 -1.89
CA PHE A 341 -1.17 1.22 -2.57
C PHE A 341 -1.04 2.61 -1.92
N LEU A 342 -0.96 2.67 -0.60
CA LEU A 342 -0.79 3.93 0.14
C LEU A 342 0.57 4.55 -0.10
N TYR A 343 1.64 3.75 -0.12
CA TYR A 343 2.97 4.24 -0.50
C TYR A 343 2.98 4.76 -1.94
N CYS A 344 2.39 4.02 -2.88
CA CYS A 344 2.28 4.42 -4.28
C CYS A 344 1.46 5.70 -4.45
N GLY A 345 0.40 5.89 -3.63
CA GLY A 345 -0.38 7.13 -3.63
C GLY A 345 0.45 8.35 -3.27
N THR A 346 1.36 8.22 -2.30
CA THR A 346 2.27 9.33 -1.96
C THR A 346 3.29 9.57 -3.06
N THR A 347 4.01 8.52 -3.48
CA THR A 347 5.15 8.64 -4.42
C THR A 347 4.71 8.79 -5.87
N GLY A 348 3.64 8.10 -6.29
CA GLY A 348 3.10 8.19 -7.65
C GLY A 348 2.40 9.52 -7.92
N LEU A 349 1.59 10.02 -6.97
CA LEU A 349 0.99 11.35 -7.10
C LEU A 349 2.04 12.46 -7.05
N TYR A 350 3.12 12.29 -6.28
CA TYR A 350 4.26 13.18 -6.33
C TYR A 350 4.88 13.20 -7.74
N GLN A 351 5.15 12.04 -8.34
CA GLN A 351 5.71 11.96 -9.69
C GLN A 351 4.81 12.65 -10.72
N LEU A 352 3.49 12.38 -10.65
CA LEU A 352 2.52 13.03 -11.53
C LEU A 352 2.48 14.54 -11.33
N ALA A 353 2.48 15.02 -10.09
CA ALA A 353 2.48 16.45 -9.78
C ALA A 353 3.74 17.15 -10.34
N VAL A 354 4.92 16.53 -10.20
CA VAL A 354 6.16 17.03 -10.77
C VAL A 354 6.08 17.10 -12.30
N ASP A 355 5.57 16.08 -12.96
CA ASP A 355 5.44 16.05 -14.42
C ASP A 355 4.47 17.13 -14.91
N MET A 356 3.36 17.38 -14.21
CA MET A 356 2.43 18.46 -14.52
C MET A 356 3.06 19.86 -14.29
N ILE A 357 3.74 20.08 -13.17
CA ILE A 357 4.37 21.37 -12.86
C ILE A 357 5.45 21.71 -13.88
N GLU A 358 6.20 20.73 -14.34
CA GLU A 358 7.30 20.90 -15.28
C GLU A 358 6.86 20.76 -16.76
N GLY A 359 5.56 20.57 -17.03
CA GLY A 359 5.00 20.46 -18.38
C GLY A 359 5.45 19.22 -19.14
N ARG A 360 5.70 18.12 -18.43
CA ARG A 360 6.04 16.82 -19.02
C ARG A 360 4.83 15.90 -19.17
N ASP A 361 3.70 16.27 -18.60
CA ASP A 361 2.44 15.57 -18.80
C ASP A 361 2.01 15.62 -20.28
N THR A 362 1.29 14.60 -20.73
CA THR A 362 0.85 14.52 -22.13
C THR A 362 -0.51 15.15 -22.36
N GLY A 363 -1.22 15.54 -21.30
CA GLY A 363 -2.61 15.97 -21.29
C GLY A 363 -3.61 14.81 -21.35
N ASP A 364 -3.13 13.56 -21.47
CA ASP A 364 -3.90 12.35 -21.24
C ASP A 364 -3.68 11.86 -19.80
N PHE A 365 -4.41 12.46 -18.88
CA PHE A 365 -4.24 12.22 -17.45
C PHE A 365 -4.42 10.74 -17.04
N LYS A 366 -5.20 9.95 -17.78
CA LYS A 366 -5.34 8.51 -17.50
C LYS A 366 -4.01 7.79 -17.74
N ASN A 367 -3.38 8.03 -18.87
CA ASN A 367 -2.08 7.46 -19.21
C ASN A 367 -0.96 8.03 -18.33
N ASP A 368 -0.98 9.32 -18.03
CA ASP A 368 0.05 9.96 -17.21
C ASP A 368 -0.01 9.45 -15.77
N LEU A 369 -1.22 9.24 -15.22
CA LEU A 369 -1.42 8.66 -13.90
C LEU A 369 -0.92 7.20 -13.83
N ILE A 370 -1.28 6.36 -14.81
CA ILE A 370 -0.79 4.98 -14.89
C ILE A 370 0.75 4.96 -14.95
N LYS A 371 1.38 5.79 -15.80
CA LYS A 371 2.84 5.86 -15.90
C LYS A 371 3.50 6.30 -14.59
N ALA A 372 2.91 7.26 -13.89
CA ALA A 372 3.42 7.73 -12.61
C ALA A 372 3.40 6.62 -11.55
N TYR A 373 2.32 5.82 -11.51
CA TYR A 373 2.25 4.66 -10.61
C TYR A 373 3.18 3.53 -11.03
N GLN A 374 3.29 3.23 -12.32
CA GLN A 374 4.24 2.22 -12.84
C GLN A 374 5.70 2.62 -12.58
N ALA A 375 6.03 3.90 -12.60
CA ALA A 375 7.39 4.37 -12.29
C ALA A 375 7.83 4.03 -10.86
N VAL A 376 6.89 3.97 -9.91
CA VAL A 376 7.16 3.63 -8.50
C VAL A 376 6.86 2.16 -8.17
N THR A 377 6.35 1.39 -9.14
CA THR A 377 6.01 -0.03 -9.00
C THR A 377 6.54 -0.86 -10.18
N PRO A 378 7.87 -0.99 -10.34
CA PRO A 378 8.44 -1.69 -11.49
C PRO A 378 7.86 -3.11 -11.68
N GLY A 379 7.39 -3.40 -12.90
CA GLY A 379 6.84 -4.70 -13.27
C GLY A 379 5.38 -4.93 -12.87
N CYS A 380 4.75 -3.99 -12.16
CA CYS A 380 3.33 -4.09 -11.81
C CYS A 380 2.47 -3.39 -12.87
N GLU A 381 1.44 -4.08 -13.34
CA GLU A 381 0.43 -3.51 -14.22
C GLU A 381 -0.69 -2.83 -13.41
N TRP A 382 -1.26 -1.78 -14.01
CA TRP A 382 -2.35 -1.01 -13.45
C TRP A 382 -3.46 -0.84 -14.47
N ALA A 383 -4.71 -0.99 -14.03
CA ALA A 383 -5.89 -0.61 -14.80
C ALA A 383 -6.56 0.61 -14.15
N LEU A 384 -7.22 1.41 -14.99
CA LEU A 384 -7.89 2.63 -14.57
C LEU A 384 -9.29 2.71 -15.14
N GLU A 385 -10.27 2.95 -14.26
CA GLU A 385 -11.63 3.33 -14.61
C GLU A 385 -11.96 4.70 -14.01
N MET A 386 -12.99 5.34 -14.55
CA MET A 386 -13.51 6.60 -13.97
C MET A 386 -14.57 6.28 -12.92
N TYR A 387 -14.62 7.08 -11.88
CA TYR A 387 -15.73 7.02 -10.93
C TYR A 387 -17.02 7.50 -11.59
N VAL A 388 -18.07 6.70 -11.45
CA VAL A 388 -19.43 7.02 -11.91
C VAL A 388 -20.32 7.25 -10.70
N ASP A 389 -20.97 8.41 -10.65
CA ASP A 389 -21.86 8.77 -9.55
C ASP A 389 -23.17 7.93 -9.56
N PRO A 390 -23.98 7.97 -8.49
CA PRO A 390 -25.24 7.21 -8.43
C PRO A 390 -26.27 7.58 -9.53
N ASN A 391 -26.08 8.70 -10.23
CA ASN A 391 -26.92 9.13 -11.33
C ASN A 391 -26.42 8.67 -12.71
N GLY A 392 -25.27 7.99 -12.74
CA GLY A 392 -24.64 7.51 -13.96
C GLY A 392 -23.73 8.51 -14.66
N ASN A 393 -23.30 9.59 -13.97
CA ASN A 393 -22.39 10.57 -14.52
C ASN A 393 -20.94 10.21 -14.18
N GLU A 394 -20.08 10.16 -15.17
CA GLU A 394 -18.65 10.02 -14.99
C GLU A 394 -18.06 11.33 -14.40
N ILE A 395 -17.25 11.21 -13.34
CA ILE A 395 -16.58 12.33 -12.69
C ILE A 395 -15.17 12.45 -13.26
N SER A 396 -14.91 13.48 -14.03
CA SER A 396 -13.75 13.62 -14.92
C SER A 396 -12.38 13.70 -14.23
N ASN A 397 -12.33 13.98 -12.93
CA ASN A 397 -11.11 14.07 -12.12
C ASN A 397 -11.03 13.00 -11.02
N TYR A 398 -11.89 11.98 -11.08
CA TYR A 398 -11.94 10.92 -10.08
C TYR A 398 -11.62 9.56 -10.72
N TYR A 399 -10.46 9.03 -10.41
CA TYR A 399 -9.88 7.85 -11.01
C TYR A 399 -9.92 6.65 -10.05
N LEU A 400 -10.36 5.50 -10.53
CA LEU A 400 -10.37 4.24 -9.81
C LEU A 400 -9.27 3.34 -10.35
N LEU A 401 -8.30 3.02 -9.53
CA LEU A 401 -7.14 2.20 -9.89
C LEU A 401 -7.29 0.76 -9.39
N SER A 402 -6.93 -0.17 -10.26
CA SER A 402 -6.71 -1.58 -9.91
C SER A 402 -5.23 -1.90 -10.08
N MET A 403 -4.61 -2.46 -9.06
CA MET A 403 -3.24 -2.96 -9.07
C MET A 403 -3.24 -4.45 -9.36
N GLU A 404 -2.22 -4.93 -10.08
CA GLU A 404 -2.07 -6.36 -10.33
C GLU A 404 -1.60 -7.11 -9.07
N THR A 405 -2.16 -8.30 -8.85
CA THR A 405 -1.77 -9.19 -7.74
C THR A 405 -0.53 -10.01 -8.13
N TYR A 406 0.36 -10.23 -7.18
CA TYR A 406 1.55 -11.07 -7.32
C TYR A 406 1.31 -12.43 -6.67
N ILE A 407 1.37 -13.50 -7.46
CA ILE A 407 1.27 -14.86 -6.96
C ILE A 407 2.67 -15.36 -6.61
N LEU A 408 2.89 -15.63 -5.34
CA LEU A 408 4.18 -16.05 -4.78
C LEU A 408 4.64 -17.35 -5.43
N GLY A 409 5.83 -17.31 -6.06
CA GLY A 409 6.39 -18.42 -6.84
C GLY A 409 5.92 -18.51 -8.30
N GLN A 410 5.08 -17.55 -8.77
CA GLN A 410 4.62 -17.51 -10.17
C GLN A 410 4.80 -16.11 -10.80
N GLY A 411 4.70 -15.03 -10.02
CA GLY A 411 4.79 -13.68 -10.52
C GLY A 411 3.44 -12.95 -10.61
N PHE A 412 3.44 -11.81 -11.32
CA PHE A 412 2.23 -11.04 -11.58
C PHE A 412 1.24 -11.82 -12.45
N THR A 413 -0.05 -11.59 -12.24
CA THR A 413 -1.10 -12.30 -12.95
C THR A 413 -1.45 -11.63 -14.28
N SER A 414 -2.02 -11.15 -14.93
CA SER A 414 -2.39 -10.51 -16.20
C SER A 414 -3.90 -10.50 -16.41
N VAL A 415 -4.66 -10.44 -15.29
CA VAL A 415 -6.12 -10.43 -15.38
C VAL A 415 -6.69 -9.05 -15.67
N LEU A 416 -5.92 -7.97 -15.44
CA LEU A 416 -6.39 -6.59 -15.63
C LEU A 416 -6.70 -6.25 -17.10
N ASP A 417 -6.15 -7.00 -18.06
CA ASP A 417 -6.46 -6.85 -19.48
C ASP A 417 -7.86 -7.37 -19.85
N GLN A 418 -8.50 -8.11 -18.95
CA GLN A 418 -9.80 -8.70 -19.21
C GLN A 418 -10.92 -7.72 -18.84
N PRO A 419 -11.83 -7.37 -19.78
CA PRO A 419 -12.90 -6.46 -19.48
C PRO A 419 -13.91 -7.10 -18.50
N ILE A 420 -14.39 -6.31 -17.55
CA ILE A 420 -15.49 -6.72 -16.68
C ILE A 420 -16.77 -6.79 -17.54
N PRO A 421 -17.49 -7.94 -17.58
CA PRO A 421 -18.71 -8.05 -18.33
C PRO A 421 -19.77 -7.03 -17.92
N GLU A 422 -20.41 -6.38 -18.89
CA GLU A 422 -21.41 -5.30 -18.67
C GLU A 422 -22.47 -5.63 -17.62
N LYS A 423 -22.91 -6.88 -17.57
CA LYS A 423 -23.96 -7.32 -16.63
C LYS A 423 -23.61 -7.06 -15.16
N PHE A 424 -22.32 -7.04 -14.83
CA PHE A 424 -21.86 -6.84 -13.45
C PHE A 424 -22.00 -5.39 -12.99
N TYR A 425 -21.96 -4.40 -13.88
CA TYR A 425 -22.15 -2.99 -13.51
C TYR A 425 -23.54 -2.67 -12.93
N SER A 426 -24.51 -3.59 -13.08
CA SER A 426 -25.82 -3.48 -12.43
C SER A 426 -25.86 -3.98 -10.98
N ILE A 427 -24.78 -4.56 -10.46
CA ILE A 427 -24.69 -5.07 -9.08
C ILE A 427 -24.69 -3.87 -8.10
N LYS A 428 -25.56 -3.98 -7.11
CA LYS A 428 -25.75 -2.98 -6.04
C LYS A 428 -25.21 -3.52 -4.73
#